data_523d220a1f81a2faa0acb82c7415e7ba
#
_entry.id   523d220a1f81a2faa0acb82c7415e7ba
#
_cell.length_a   1.000
_cell.length_b   1.000
_cell.length_c   1.000
_cell.angle_alpha   90.00
_cell.angle_beta   90.00
_cell.angle_gamma   90.00
#
_symmetry.space_group_name_H-M   'P 1'
#
loop_
_entity.id
_entity.type
_entity.pdbx_description
1 polymer ?
#
loop_
_entity_poly.entity_id
_entity_poly.type
_entity_poly.pdbx_seq_one_letter_code
_entity_poly.pdbx_strand_id
1 'polypeptide(L)'
;MNTRNFGRTGRAVGEIGLGTWQIGGGWGEVTDDVALATLRAAWEAGTTLFDTADVYGMGRSETLIGKFLKETPAARKGAYVATKLGRFDPPGWPANFTRDGVRQHTEASLQRLGVDALDLTQFHCIPFDVLQRGEVFEHVRELKREGKIRDFGVSVESMAEADLCVRQEGVAALQIIFNIFRQKPIHTLFTEAKRRNVALLVRLPLASGLLGGKMKKGQTFPANDHRNFNRDGQQFNVGETFAGLPFEKGVELADALKPIVPAGQTLADFALRWCLDFEAVSVLIPGAKNPEQARANARAASLPRLSLALHAHLAEFYTREVAPHIRGAY
;
A
#
# COMPACT_ATOMS: atom_id res chain seq x y z
N MET A 1 18.79 0.71 -6.08
CA MET A 1 17.38 1.03 -6.42
C MET A 1 17.29 2.51 -6.75
N ASN A 2 16.52 2.89 -7.77
CA ASN A 2 16.22 4.30 -8.04
C ASN A 2 15.34 4.88 -6.94
N THR A 3 15.39 6.21 -6.79
CA THR A 3 14.57 6.94 -5.84
C THR A 3 13.64 7.92 -6.55
N ARG A 4 12.49 8.22 -5.92
CA ARG A 4 11.54 9.24 -6.36
C ARG A 4 11.23 10.22 -5.23
N ASN A 5 10.94 11.46 -5.59
CA ASN A 5 10.43 12.42 -4.63
C ASN A 5 9.08 11.97 -4.08
N PHE A 6 8.96 12.02 -2.76
CA PHE A 6 7.73 11.63 -2.06
C PHE A 6 6.83 12.85 -1.86
N GLY A 7 6.25 13.31 -2.94
CA GLY A 7 5.37 14.48 -2.93
C GLY A 7 6.04 15.70 -2.29
N ARG A 8 5.24 16.45 -1.53
CA ARG A 8 5.67 17.70 -0.84
C ARG A 8 6.46 17.47 0.45
N THR A 9 6.75 16.24 0.83
CA THR A 9 7.45 15.93 2.09
C THR A 9 8.93 16.32 2.08
N GLY A 10 9.50 16.60 0.90
CA GLY A 10 10.94 16.85 0.73
C GLY A 10 11.81 15.61 0.86
N ARG A 11 11.21 14.41 0.98
CA ARG A 11 11.94 13.13 1.08
C ARG A 11 12.02 12.44 -0.27
N ALA A 12 13.16 11.81 -0.53
CA ALA A 12 13.30 10.85 -1.61
C ALA A 12 13.21 9.45 -1.03
N VAL A 13 12.43 8.58 -1.66
CA VAL A 13 12.23 7.18 -1.26
C VAL A 13 12.55 6.23 -2.41
N GLY A 14 12.96 5.00 -2.10
CA GLY A 14 13.13 3.96 -3.11
C GLY A 14 11.81 3.68 -3.84
N GLU A 15 11.86 3.44 -5.14
CA GLU A 15 10.68 3.17 -5.99
C GLU A 15 9.85 1.96 -5.51
N ILE A 16 10.51 1.01 -4.82
CA ILE A 16 9.87 -0.13 -4.15
C ILE A 16 10.06 0.02 -2.65
N GLY A 17 8.97 0.22 -1.96
CA GLY A 17 8.82 0.11 -0.52
C GLY A 17 8.45 -1.32 -0.10
N LEU A 18 8.16 -1.52 1.18
CA LEU A 18 7.67 -2.79 1.73
C LEU A 18 6.36 -2.57 2.46
N GLY A 19 5.28 -3.22 2.00
CA GLY A 19 4.04 -3.38 2.77
C GLY A 19 4.22 -4.48 3.83
N THR A 20 3.86 -4.19 5.07
CA THR A 20 4.12 -5.09 6.22
C THR A 20 2.86 -5.74 6.79
N TRP A 21 1.75 -5.72 6.08
CA TRP A 21 0.54 -6.43 6.50
C TRP A 21 0.80 -7.92 6.71
N GLN A 22 1.61 -8.55 5.85
CA GLN A 22 2.01 -9.94 5.96
C GLN A 22 2.78 -10.24 7.26
N ILE A 23 3.53 -9.28 7.75
CA ILE A 23 4.28 -9.37 9.01
C ILE A 23 3.35 -9.24 10.21
N GLY A 24 2.33 -8.41 10.11
CA GLY A 24 1.31 -8.26 11.16
C GLY A 24 0.37 -9.45 11.30
N GLY A 25 0.10 -10.17 10.21
CA GLY A 25 -0.90 -11.25 10.16
C GLY A 25 -1.90 -11.05 9.00
N GLY A 26 -2.92 -11.91 8.91
CA GLY A 26 -3.93 -11.83 7.84
C GLY A 26 -3.50 -12.39 6.47
N TRP A 27 -2.31 -13.00 6.42
CA TRP A 27 -1.73 -13.67 5.25
C TRP A 27 -1.13 -15.05 5.57
N GLY A 28 -1.54 -15.67 6.68
CA GLY A 28 -0.91 -16.83 7.26
C GLY A 28 0.20 -16.45 8.25
N GLU A 29 0.89 -17.45 8.80
CA GLU A 29 1.88 -17.23 9.85
C GLU A 29 3.23 -16.75 9.30
N VAL A 30 3.83 -15.77 9.99
CA VAL A 30 5.20 -15.30 9.80
C VAL A 30 5.80 -15.11 11.19
N THR A 31 6.88 -15.81 11.51
CA THR A 31 7.57 -15.66 12.82
C THR A 31 8.29 -14.30 12.90
N ASP A 32 8.60 -13.84 14.11
CA ASP A 32 9.29 -12.55 14.32
C ASP A 32 10.68 -12.55 13.68
N ASP A 33 11.41 -13.67 13.73
CA ASP A 33 12.74 -13.79 13.13
C ASP A 33 12.68 -13.67 11.59
N VAL A 34 11.69 -14.33 10.96
CA VAL A 34 11.46 -14.22 9.50
C VAL A 34 11.02 -12.80 9.14
N ALA A 35 10.17 -12.17 9.96
CA ALA A 35 9.75 -10.79 9.77
C ALA A 35 10.94 -9.83 9.80
N LEU A 36 11.78 -9.91 10.83
CA LEU A 36 12.98 -9.08 10.97
C LEU A 36 13.99 -9.33 9.84
N ALA A 37 14.19 -10.59 9.45
CA ALA A 37 15.04 -10.93 8.31
C ALA A 37 14.49 -10.34 7.00
N THR A 38 13.16 -10.30 6.82
CA THR A 38 12.49 -9.70 5.66
C THR A 38 12.67 -8.18 5.62
N LEU A 39 12.53 -7.50 6.77
CA LEU A 39 12.77 -6.05 6.90
C LEU A 39 14.23 -5.70 6.55
N ARG A 40 15.22 -6.48 7.06
CA ARG A 40 16.64 -6.30 6.73
C ARG A 40 16.92 -6.52 5.26
N ALA A 41 16.39 -7.61 4.68
CA ALA A 41 16.56 -7.91 3.27
C ALA A 41 15.98 -6.84 2.34
N ALA A 42 14.82 -6.26 2.69
CA ALA A 42 14.24 -5.13 1.97
C ALA A 42 15.16 -3.90 2.04
N TRP A 43 15.64 -3.55 3.24
CA TRP A 43 16.57 -2.44 3.45
C TRP A 43 17.85 -2.60 2.64
N GLU A 44 18.50 -3.77 2.71
CA GLU A 44 19.71 -4.11 1.96
C GLU A 44 19.51 -4.05 0.44
N ALA A 45 18.29 -4.34 -0.04
CA ALA A 45 17.91 -4.23 -1.45
C ALA A 45 17.58 -2.77 -1.89
N GLY A 46 17.68 -1.79 -0.96
CA GLY A 46 17.49 -0.37 -1.23
C GLY A 46 16.07 0.14 -0.96
N THR A 47 15.21 -0.66 -0.34
CA THR A 47 13.92 -0.19 0.18
C THR A 47 14.16 0.80 1.32
N THR A 48 13.61 2.01 1.21
CA THR A 48 13.70 3.03 2.27
C THR A 48 12.35 3.39 2.86
N LEU A 49 11.24 3.00 2.23
CA LEU A 49 9.89 3.21 2.76
C LEU A 49 9.29 1.88 3.24
N PHE A 50 8.83 1.88 4.51
CA PHE A 50 8.12 0.78 5.15
C PHE A 50 6.70 1.21 5.48
N ASP A 51 5.72 0.54 4.88
CA ASP A 51 4.29 0.82 5.10
C ASP A 51 3.70 -0.18 6.08
N THR A 52 3.15 0.32 7.17
CA THR A 52 2.52 -0.44 8.25
C THR A 52 1.14 0.15 8.61
N ALA A 53 0.52 -0.35 9.67
CA ALA A 53 -0.66 0.20 10.31
C ALA A 53 -0.73 -0.27 11.78
N ASP A 54 -1.41 0.51 12.62
CA ASP A 54 -1.68 0.16 14.01
C ASP A 54 -2.43 -1.17 14.14
N VAL A 55 -3.38 -1.42 13.25
CA VAL A 55 -4.20 -2.64 13.24
C VAL A 55 -3.48 -3.89 12.72
N TYR A 56 -2.33 -3.77 12.07
CA TYR A 56 -1.62 -4.94 11.54
C TYR A 56 -1.04 -5.81 12.66
N GLY A 57 -1.75 -6.92 12.94
CA GLY A 57 -1.45 -7.79 14.08
C GLY A 57 -1.60 -7.10 15.42
N MET A 58 -2.55 -6.16 15.54
CA MET A 58 -2.81 -5.38 16.76
C MET A 58 -1.54 -4.71 17.30
N GLY A 59 -0.81 -4.02 16.42
CA GLY A 59 0.43 -3.31 16.72
C GLY A 59 1.71 -4.12 16.54
N ARG A 60 1.64 -5.43 16.27
CA ARG A 60 2.82 -6.29 16.07
C ARG A 60 3.73 -5.78 14.96
N SER A 61 3.15 -5.38 13.83
CA SER A 61 3.94 -4.90 12.69
C SER A 61 4.74 -3.64 13.03
N GLU A 62 4.14 -2.66 13.70
CA GLU A 62 4.85 -1.46 14.17
C GLU A 62 5.95 -1.79 15.18
N THR A 63 5.69 -2.70 16.12
CA THR A 63 6.66 -3.16 17.13
C THR A 63 7.88 -3.82 16.47
N LEU A 64 7.68 -4.65 15.45
CA LEU A 64 8.77 -5.30 14.71
C LEU A 64 9.58 -4.30 13.88
N ILE A 65 8.92 -3.30 13.27
CA ILE A 65 9.63 -2.19 12.60
C ILE A 65 10.45 -1.39 13.62
N GLY A 66 9.88 -1.06 14.78
CA GLY A 66 10.60 -0.37 15.85
C GLY A 66 11.84 -1.13 16.31
N LYS A 67 11.74 -2.46 16.49
CA LYS A 67 12.88 -3.35 16.79
C LYS A 67 13.92 -3.32 15.67
N PHE A 68 13.51 -3.46 14.42
CA PHE A 68 14.39 -3.37 13.25
C PHE A 68 15.14 -2.04 13.20
N LEU A 69 14.45 -0.92 13.39
CA LEU A 69 15.08 0.41 13.41
C LEU A 69 16.09 0.56 14.55
N LYS A 70 15.79 0.02 15.73
CA LYS A 70 16.71 0.01 16.89
C LYS A 70 17.97 -0.80 16.62
N GLU A 71 17.83 -1.96 15.97
CA GLU A 71 18.94 -2.86 15.66
C GLU A 71 19.75 -2.45 14.42
N THR A 72 19.22 -1.53 13.58
CA THR A 72 19.84 -1.11 12.32
C THR A 72 19.99 0.43 12.29
N PRO A 73 21.08 1.00 12.84
CA PRO A 73 21.26 2.45 12.96
C PRO A 73 21.18 3.22 11.65
N ALA A 74 21.60 2.62 10.53
CA ALA A 74 21.48 3.21 9.21
C ALA A 74 20.00 3.34 8.78
N ALA A 75 19.18 2.30 9.04
CA ALA A 75 17.75 2.34 8.79
C ALA A 75 17.04 3.34 9.70
N ARG A 76 17.46 3.45 10.97
CA ARG A 76 16.91 4.46 11.89
C ARG A 76 17.03 5.88 11.36
N LYS A 77 18.10 6.19 10.65
CA LYS A 77 18.35 7.53 10.06
C LYS A 77 17.74 7.71 8.69
N GLY A 78 17.68 6.64 7.90
CA GLY A 78 17.36 6.71 6.47
C GLY A 78 16.00 6.18 6.06
N ALA A 79 15.36 5.35 6.90
CA ALA A 79 14.03 4.83 6.59
C ALA A 79 12.95 5.91 6.75
N TYR A 80 11.89 5.77 5.98
CA TYR A 80 10.66 6.53 6.08
C TYR A 80 9.52 5.56 6.41
N VAL A 81 8.90 5.72 7.56
CA VAL A 81 7.85 4.82 8.04
C VAL A 81 6.49 5.48 7.84
N ALA A 82 5.67 4.86 7.01
CA ALA A 82 4.28 5.22 6.80
C ALA A 82 3.38 4.30 7.62
N THR A 83 2.76 4.81 8.69
CA THR A 83 1.76 4.05 9.45
C THR A 83 0.35 4.55 9.19
N LYS A 84 -0.65 3.87 9.74
CA LYS A 84 -2.06 4.20 9.54
C LYS A 84 -2.82 4.07 10.85
N LEU A 85 -3.90 4.83 10.98
CA LEU A 85 -4.85 4.81 12.10
C LEU A 85 -6.30 4.83 11.60
N GLY A 86 -7.23 4.48 12.50
CA GLY A 86 -8.66 4.60 12.25
C GLY A 86 -9.44 3.29 12.21
N ARG A 87 -8.76 2.14 12.08
CA ARG A 87 -9.38 0.81 12.08
C ARG A 87 -9.13 0.00 13.36
N PHE A 88 -8.33 0.49 14.27
CA PHE A 88 -7.98 -0.22 15.50
C PHE A 88 -9.16 -0.24 16.48
N ASP A 89 -9.41 -1.37 17.15
CA ASP A 89 -10.46 -1.56 18.14
C ASP A 89 -9.85 -2.22 19.39
N PRO A 90 -10.02 -1.67 20.60
CA PRO A 90 -10.76 -0.48 20.99
C PRO A 90 -10.04 0.85 20.67
N PRO A 91 -10.73 2.03 20.64
CA PRO A 91 -12.16 2.22 20.91
C PRO A 91 -13.11 1.88 19.74
N GLY A 92 -12.60 1.71 18.52
CA GLY A 92 -13.42 1.44 17.34
C GLY A 92 -14.17 2.67 16.78
N TRP A 93 -14.94 2.43 15.72
CA TRP A 93 -15.73 3.49 15.09
C TRP A 93 -16.97 3.83 15.92
N PRO A 94 -17.42 5.10 16.01
CA PRO A 94 -16.82 6.31 15.44
C PRO A 94 -15.74 6.98 16.34
N ALA A 95 -15.49 6.44 17.54
CA ALA A 95 -14.61 7.07 18.53
C ALA A 95 -13.15 7.26 18.03
N ASN A 96 -12.69 6.41 17.10
CA ASN A 96 -11.37 6.54 16.46
C ASN A 96 -11.18 7.87 15.70
N PHE A 97 -12.26 8.56 15.33
CA PHE A 97 -12.22 9.80 14.56
C PHE A 97 -12.35 11.06 15.40
N THR A 98 -12.55 10.92 16.71
CA THR A 98 -12.50 12.04 17.64
C THR A 98 -11.06 12.55 17.79
N ARG A 99 -10.91 13.79 18.27
CA ARG A 99 -9.60 14.37 18.57
C ARG A 99 -8.77 13.48 19.50
N ASP A 100 -9.41 12.98 20.56
CA ASP A 100 -8.75 12.12 21.57
C ASP A 100 -8.41 10.74 21.00
N GLY A 101 -9.29 10.14 20.19
CA GLY A 101 -9.03 8.87 19.51
C GLY A 101 -7.85 8.95 18.55
N VAL A 102 -7.81 9.97 17.68
CA VAL A 102 -6.70 10.20 16.74
C VAL A 102 -5.39 10.40 17.50
N ARG A 103 -5.39 11.16 18.61
CA ARG A 103 -4.23 11.35 19.48
C ARG A 103 -3.77 10.06 20.14
N GLN A 104 -4.69 9.32 20.75
CA GLN A 104 -4.39 8.04 21.42
C GLN A 104 -3.72 7.05 20.48
N HIS A 105 -4.26 6.85 19.27
CA HIS A 105 -3.67 5.95 18.28
C HIS A 105 -2.30 6.43 17.81
N THR A 106 -2.13 7.74 17.59
CA THR A 106 -0.83 8.31 17.22
C THR A 106 0.23 8.08 18.28
N GLU A 107 -0.10 8.35 19.54
CA GLU A 107 0.84 8.17 20.68
C GLU A 107 1.20 6.70 20.88
N ALA A 108 0.24 5.79 20.73
CA ALA A 108 0.49 4.36 20.78
C ALA A 108 1.42 3.89 19.65
N SER A 109 1.26 4.42 18.42
CA SER A 109 2.15 4.13 17.30
C SER A 109 3.56 4.66 17.52
N LEU A 110 3.72 5.88 18.08
CA LEU A 110 5.03 6.43 18.48
C LEU A 110 5.76 5.49 19.45
N GLN A 111 5.04 4.97 20.45
CA GLN A 111 5.60 4.03 21.44
C GLN A 111 6.03 2.72 20.78
N ARG A 112 5.18 2.09 19.95
CA ARG A 112 5.49 0.82 19.30
C ARG A 112 6.66 0.93 18.33
N LEU A 113 6.72 2.00 17.55
CA LEU A 113 7.83 2.28 16.64
C LEU A 113 9.10 2.78 17.36
N GLY A 114 8.96 3.28 18.57
CA GLY A 114 10.08 3.82 19.36
C GLY A 114 10.68 5.08 18.74
N VAL A 115 9.85 5.98 18.23
CA VAL A 115 10.25 7.23 17.57
C VAL A 115 9.56 8.44 18.23
N ASP A 116 10.19 9.62 18.11
CA ASP A 116 9.66 10.86 18.70
C ASP A 116 8.60 11.51 17.79
N ALA A 117 8.65 11.24 16.48
CA ALA A 117 7.68 11.72 15.51
C ALA A 117 7.46 10.67 14.41
N LEU A 118 6.19 10.43 14.01
CA LEU A 118 5.87 9.58 12.85
C LEU A 118 6.23 10.34 11.56
N ASP A 119 6.88 9.67 10.61
CA ASP A 119 7.21 10.29 9.32
C ASP A 119 5.94 10.56 8.50
N LEU A 120 5.06 9.57 8.39
CA LEU A 120 3.74 9.71 7.76
C LEU A 120 2.71 8.92 8.57
N THR A 121 1.62 9.58 8.97
CA THR A 121 0.42 8.90 9.44
C THR A 121 -0.70 9.03 8.42
N GLN A 122 -1.50 7.98 8.23
CA GLN A 122 -2.55 7.94 7.22
C GLN A 122 -3.87 7.52 7.84
N PHE A 123 -4.98 8.13 7.43
CA PHE A 123 -6.29 7.55 7.71
C PHE A 123 -6.46 6.26 6.91
N HIS A 124 -6.86 5.19 7.59
CA HIS A 124 -6.87 3.84 7.05
C HIS A 124 -8.23 3.47 6.45
N CYS A 125 -8.55 3.97 5.25
CA CYS A 125 -9.83 3.71 4.56
C CYS A 125 -11.03 3.96 5.50
N ILE A 126 -11.08 5.14 6.09
CA ILE A 126 -12.15 5.55 7.01
C ILE A 126 -13.42 5.92 6.24
N PRO A 127 -14.61 5.96 6.89
CA PRO A 127 -15.86 6.25 6.22
C PRO A 127 -15.83 7.55 5.42
N PHE A 128 -16.42 7.53 4.23
CA PHE A 128 -16.39 8.67 3.30
C PHE A 128 -17.05 9.92 3.90
N ASP A 129 -18.14 9.74 4.66
CA ASP A 129 -18.83 10.86 5.35
C ASP A 129 -17.93 11.53 6.40
N VAL A 130 -17.04 10.77 7.06
CA VAL A 130 -16.03 11.33 7.99
C VAL A 130 -15.03 12.20 7.23
N LEU A 131 -14.56 11.72 6.08
CA LEU A 131 -13.68 12.50 5.20
C LEU A 131 -14.35 13.76 4.67
N GLN A 132 -15.64 13.68 4.31
CA GLN A 132 -16.43 14.82 3.81
C GLN A 132 -16.66 15.90 4.87
N ARG A 133 -16.91 15.52 6.13
CA ARG A 133 -17.03 16.48 7.24
C ARG A 133 -15.72 17.23 7.50
N GLY A 134 -14.57 16.60 7.27
CA GLY A 134 -13.27 17.24 7.28
C GLY A 134 -12.64 17.48 8.66
N GLU A 135 -13.36 17.29 9.76
CA GLU A 135 -12.88 17.52 11.13
C GLU A 135 -11.62 16.72 11.47
N VAL A 136 -11.54 15.48 10.97
CA VAL A 136 -10.38 14.60 11.20
C VAL A 136 -9.06 15.20 10.69
N PHE A 137 -9.11 16.03 9.64
CA PHE A 137 -7.92 16.70 9.13
C PHE A 137 -7.38 17.77 10.09
N GLU A 138 -8.26 18.43 10.86
CA GLU A 138 -7.80 19.36 11.91
C GLU A 138 -7.09 18.63 13.03
N HIS A 139 -7.56 17.44 13.41
CA HIS A 139 -6.91 16.64 14.46
C HIS A 139 -5.47 16.25 14.09
N VAL A 140 -5.22 15.83 12.84
CA VAL A 140 -3.86 15.50 12.38
C VAL A 140 -3.01 16.75 12.13
N ARG A 141 -3.59 17.89 11.72
CA ARG A 141 -2.87 19.17 11.63
C ARG A 141 -2.39 19.64 13.01
N GLU A 142 -3.20 19.44 14.05
CA GLU A 142 -2.80 19.72 15.43
C GLU A 142 -1.60 18.87 15.84
N LEU A 143 -1.65 17.55 15.62
CA LEU A 143 -0.53 16.64 15.91
C LEU A 143 0.74 16.98 15.13
N LYS A 144 0.59 17.48 13.90
CA LYS A 144 1.72 18.00 13.11
C LYS A 144 2.31 19.24 13.73
N ARG A 145 1.49 20.20 14.18
CA ARG A 145 1.96 21.42 14.88
C ARG A 145 2.67 21.08 16.21
N GLU A 146 2.24 20.04 16.89
CA GLU A 146 2.88 19.53 18.11
C GLU A 146 4.18 18.75 17.85
N GLY A 147 4.50 18.47 16.57
CA GLY A 147 5.68 17.69 16.19
C GLY A 147 5.56 16.18 16.41
N LYS A 148 4.37 15.66 16.73
CA LYS A 148 4.12 14.20 16.88
C LYS A 148 4.09 13.46 15.55
N ILE A 149 3.72 14.13 14.48
CA ILE A 149 3.77 13.62 13.11
C ILE A 149 4.47 14.64 12.20
N ARG A 150 5.22 14.18 11.22
CA ARG A 150 5.88 15.04 10.22
C ARG A 150 4.92 15.38 9.09
N ASP A 151 4.25 14.35 8.55
CA ASP A 151 3.31 14.46 7.45
C ASP A 151 2.10 13.56 7.70
N PHE A 152 0.99 13.86 7.00
CA PHE A 152 -0.19 13.02 7.02
C PHE A 152 -0.74 12.77 5.62
N GLY A 153 -1.45 11.66 5.47
CA GLY A 153 -2.04 11.20 4.23
C GLY A 153 -3.34 10.43 4.45
N VAL A 154 -3.86 9.85 3.40
CA VAL A 154 -5.08 9.05 3.45
C VAL A 154 -4.92 7.80 2.57
N SER A 155 -5.23 6.63 3.12
CA SER A 155 -5.48 5.43 2.33
C SER A 155 -6.95 5.44 1.90
N VAL A 156 -7.19 5.34 0.60
CA VAL A 156 -8.52 5.46 0.00
C VAL A 156 -8.90 4.18 -0.76
N GLU A 157 -10.20 3.96 -0.92
CA GLU A 157 -10.75 2.80 -1.61
C GLU A 157 -11.37 3.16 -2.97
N SER A 158 -11.86 4.38 -3.10
CA SER A 158 -12.52 4.87 -4.32
C SER A 158 -11.87 6.14 -4.89
N MET A 159 -12.14 6.42 -6.16
CA MET A 159 -11.69 7.66 -6.79
C MET A 159 -12.44 8.89 -6.28
N ALA A 160 -13.66 8.74 -5.76
CA ALA A 160 -14.38 9.83 -5.10
C ALA A 160 -13.68 10.28 -3.82
N GLU A 161 -13.25 9.33 -2.98
CA GLU A 161 -12.41 9.61 -1.81
C GLU A 161 -11.07 10.23 -2.20
N ALA A 162 -10.42 9.69 -3.23
CA ALA A 162 -9.15 10.21 -3.72
C ALA A 162 -9.25 11.66 -4.19
N ASP A 163 -10.30 12.00 -4.96
CA ASP A 163 -10.54 13.37 -5.44
C ASP A 163 -10.82 14.35 -4.29
N LEU A 164 -11.59 13.93 -3.29
CA LEU A 164 -11.82 14.72 -2.08
C LEU A 164 -10.49 14.97 -1.34
N CYS A 165 -9.74 13.88 -1.06
CA CYS A 165 -8.56 13.94 -0.21
C CYS A 165 -7.35 14.61 -0.85
N VAL A 166 -7.16 14.47 -2.18
CA VAL A 166 -6.05 15.13 -2.89
C VAL A 166 -6.13 16.66 -2.81
N ARG A 167 -7.33 17.21 -2.58
CA ARG A 167 -7.60 18.65 -2.46
C ARG A 167 -7.48 19.18 -1.03
N GLN A 168 -7.43 18.30 -0.04
CA GLN A 168 -7.33 18.73 1.37
C GLN A 168 -5.97 19.37 1.66
N GLU A 169 -6.01 20.49 2.38
CA GLU A 169 -4.79 21.19 2.80
C GLU A 169 -3.94 20.31 3.71
N GLY A 170 -2.64 20.24 3.41
CA GLY A 170 -1.67 19.51 4.20
C GLY A 170 -1.58 18.02 3.89
N VAL A 171 -2.50 17.44 3.12
CA VAL A 171 -2.36 16.04 2.67
C VAL A 171 -1.12 15.91 1.80
N ALA A 172 -0.15 15.14 2.28
CA ALA A 172 1.13 14.92 1.62
C ALA A 172 1.14 13.67 0.73
N ALA A 173 0.29 12.70 1.04
CA ALA A 173 0.26 11.43 0.34
C ALA A 173 -1.15 10.81 0.28
N LEU A 174 -1.43 10.11 -0.80
CA LEU A 174 -2.56 9.18 -0.92
C LEU A 174 -2.04 7.77 -1.14
N GLN A 175 -2.64 6.82 -0.42
CA GLN A 175 -2.41 5.41 -0.66
C GLN A 175 -3.60 4.83 -1.43
N ILE A 176 -3.32 4.27 -2.61
CA ILE A 176 -4.35 3.85 -3.57
C ILE A 176 -4.13 2.41 -4.04
N ILE A 177 -5.21 1.74 -4.44
CA ILE A 177 -5.11 0.48 -5.19
C ILE A 177 -4.84 0.81 -6.66
N PHE A 178 -3.68 0.39 -7.16
CA PHE A 178 -3.32 0.55 -8.56
C PHE A 178 -2.49 -0.64 -9.04
N ASN A 179 -2.93 -1.29 -10.10
CA ASN A 179 -2.26 -2.42 -10.75
C ASN A 179 -2.87 -2.64 -12.14
N ILE A 180 -2.36 -3.62 -12.89
CA ILE A 180 -2.87 -3.94 -14.26
C ILE A 180 -4.39 -4.17 -14.28
N PHE A 181 -4.98 -4.65 -13.17
CA PHE A 181 -6.42 -4.89 -13.05
C PHE A 181 -7.20 -3.72 -12.43
N ARG A 182 -6.54 -2.60 -12.07
CA ARG A 182 -7.16 -1.41 -11.47
C ARG A 182 -6.51 -0.14 -12.03
N GLN A 183 -6.93 0.29 -13.24
CA GLN A 183 -6.26 1.37 -13.99
C GLN A 183 -6.97 2.72 -13.91
N LYS A 184 -8.14 2.83 -13.31
CA LYS A 184 -8.93 4.07 -13.24
C LYS A 184 -8.15 5.30 -12.73
N PRO A 185 -7.22 5.18 -11.75
CA PRO A 185 -6.41 6.31 -11.27
C PRO A 185 -5.63 7.05 -12.36
N ILE A 186 -5.26 6.39 -13.47
CA ILE A 186 -4.54 7.02 -14.59
C ILE A 186 -5.29 8.23 -15.12
N HIS A 187 -6.61 8.11 -15.28
CA HIS A 187 -7.45 9.13 -15.91
C HIS A 187 -8.12 10.08 -14.93
N THR A 188 -8.21 9.70 -13.65
CA THR A 188 -9.00 10.45 -12.65
C THR A 188 -8.15 11.16 -11.60
N LEU A 189 -6.95 10.64 -11.27
CA LEU A 189 -6.17 11.10 -10.13
C LEU A 189 -4.77 11.57 -10.48
N PHE A 190 -4.05 10.89 -11.39
CA PHE A 190 -2.61 11.09 -11.58
C PHE A 190 -2.21 12.53 -11.92
N THR A 191 -2.96 13.18 -12.80
CA THR A 191 -2.70 14.58 -13.18
C THR A 191 -2.85 15.52 -11.98
N GLU A 192 -3.90 15.34 -11.18
CA GLU A 192 -4.17 16.21 -10.03
C GLU A 192 -3.16 15.96 -8.89
N ALA A 193 -2.79 14.71 -8.63
CA ALA A 193 -1.77 14.37 -7.65
C ALA A 193 -0.41 15.00 -7.99
N LYS A 194 0.01 14.91 -9.27
CA LYS A 194 1.24 15.58 -9.75
C LYS A 194 1.15 17.11 -9.60
N ARG A 195 0.04 17.72 -10.03
CA ARG A 195 -0.16 19.17 -9.95
C ARG A 195 -0.09 19.70 -8.52
N ARG A 196 -0.61 18.92 -7.57
CA ARG A 196 -0.62 19.27 -6.13
C ARG A 196 0.62 18.81 -5.38
N ASN A 197 1.52 18.10 -6.04
CA ASN A 197 2.70 17.47 -5.42
C ASN A 197 2.31 16.58 -4.23
N VAL A 198 1.27 15.74 -4.42
CA VAL A 198 0.82 14.72 -3.48
C VAL A 198 1.42 13.39 -3.89
N ALA A 199 2.11 12.72 -2.98
CA ALA A 199 2.72 11.41 -3.24
C ALA A 199 1.64 10.34 -3.43
N LEU A 200 1.85 9.42 -4.37
CA LEU A 200 1.01 8.24 -4.54
C LEU A 200 1.77 6.98 -4.09
N LEU A 201 1.28 6.37 -3.00
CA LEU A 201 1.70 5.06 -2.55
C LEU A 201 0.75 4.03 -3.18
N VAL A 202 1.31 3.10 -3.92
CA VAL A 202 0.51 2.05 -4.57
C VAL A 202 0.50 0.81 -3.70
N ARG A 203 -0.66 0.51 -3.11
CA ARG A 203 -0.93 -0.75 -2.42
C ARG A 203 -1.52 -1.78 -3.38
N LEU A 204 -1.40 -3.06 -3.04
CA LEU A 204 -1.89 -4.20 -3.83
C LEU A 204 -1.40 -4.20 -5.31
N PRO A 205 -0.14 -3.86 -5.60
CA PRO A 205 0.35 -3.83 -6.98
C PRO A 205 0.32 -5.21 -7.64
N LEU A 206 0.26 -6.29 -6.86
CA LEU A 206 0.12 -7.68 -7.33
C LEU A 206 -1.30 -8.26 -7.18
N ALA A 207 -2.33 -7.42 -6.96
CA ALA A 207 -3.74 -7.83 -6.88
C ALA A 207 -3.95 -9.04 -5.94
N SER A 208 -3.51 -8.93 -4.68
CA SER A 208 -3.53 -10.00 -3.66
C SER A 208 -2.83 -11.30 -4.09
N GLY A 209 -1.90 -11.20 -5.03
CA GLY A 209 -1.09 -12.31 -5.55
C GLY A 209 -1.57 -12.90 -6.88
N LEU A 210 -2.68 -12.46 -7.46
CA LEU A 210 -3.11 -12.88 -8.81
C LEU A 210 -2.01 -12.60 -9.83
N LEU A 211 -1.46 -11.39 -9.83
CA LEU A 211 -0.36 -10.97 -10.72
C LEU A 211 1.00 -11.58 -10.34
N GLY A 212 1.06 -12.41 -9.30
CA GLY A 212 2.18 -13.31 -9.04
C GLY A 212 2.25 -14.50 -10.02
N GLY A 213 1.16 -14.77 -10.72
CA GLY A 213 1.07 -15.78 -11.79
C GLY A 213 1.11 -17.25 -11.34
N LYS A 214 1.05 -17.50 -10.02
CA LYS A 214 1.17 -18.87 -9.43
C LYS A 214 -0.15 -19.45 -8.95
N MET A 215 -1.21 -18.65 -8.93
CA MET A 215 -2.54 -19.11 -8.49
C MET A 215 -3.21 -19.99 -9.54
N LYS A 216 -4.03 -20.92 -9.07
CA LYS A 216 -4.81 -21.84 -9.91
C LYS A 216 -6.28 -21.75 -9.55
N LYS A 217 -7.17 -22.00 -10.53
CA LYS A 217 -8.61 -22.15 -10.26
C LYS A 217 -8.84 -23.22 -9.20
N GLY A 218 -9.81 -23.00 -8.31
CA GLY A 218 -10.10 -23.89 -7.19
C GLY A 218 -9.12 -23.82 -6.00
N GLN A 219 -8.11 -22.96 -6.04
CA GLN A 219 -7.17 -22.83 -4.92
C GLN A 219 -7.88 -22.28 -3.68
N THR A 220 -7.59 -22.91 -2.54
CA THR A 220 -8.07 -22.49 -1.21
C THR A 220 -6.97 -21.73 -0.45
N PHE A 221 -7.38 -20.99 0.58
CA PHE A 221 -6.51 -20.22 1.46
C PHE A 221 -6.82 -20.57 2.91
N PRO A 222 -5.85 -20.44 3.84
CA PRO A 222 -6.07 -20.63 5.26
C PRO A 222 -7.21 -19.76 5.80
N ALA A 223 -7.89 -20.20 6.87
CA ALA A 223 -9.03 -19.49 7.45
C ALA A 223 -8.66 -18.06 7.92
N ASN A 224 -7.43 -17.87 8.42
CA ASN A 224 -6.88 -16.59 8.86
C ASN A 224 -6.25 -15.75 7.73
N ASP A 225 -6.40 -16.13 6.47
CA ASP A 225 -5.92 -15.37 5.32
C ASP A 225 -7.08 -14.54 4.77
N HIS A 226 -6.87 -13.23 4.53
CA HIS A 226 -7.92 -12.34 4.03
C HIS A 226 -8.47 -12.79 2.67
N ARG A 227 -7.70 -13.50 1.87
CA ARG A 227 -8.14 -14.08 0.60
C ARG A 227 -9.20 -15.19 0.77
N ASN A 228 -9.37 -15.66 2.03
CA ASN A 228 -10.46 -16.52 2.44
C ASN A 228 -11.59 -15.72 3.10
N PHE A 229 -11.32 -15.06 4.23
CA PHE A 229 -12.37 -14.41 5.03
C PHE A 229 -12.94 -13.11 4.43
N ASN A 230 -12.23 -12.48 3.50
CA ASN A 230 -12.70 -11.30 2.77
C ASN A 230 -12.74 -11.49 1.25
N ARG A 231 -12.88 -12.73 0.79
CA ARG A 231 -12.85 -13.06 -0.65
C ARG A 231 -13.82 -12.24 -1.48
N ASP A 232 -15.00 -11.99 -0.94
CA ASP A 232 -16.11 -11.29 -1.59
C ASP A 232 -16.53 -10.01 -0.83
N GLY A 233 -15.65 -9.47 0.02
CA GLY A 233 -15.90 -8.23 0.75
C GLY A 233 -16.68 -8.40 2.05
N GLN A 234 -16.58 -9.56 2.72
CA GLN A 234 -17.35 -9.87 3.92
C GLN A 234 -16.94 -9.04 5.16
N GLN A 235 -15.70 -8.57 5.21
CA GLN A 235 -15.16 -7.83 6.36
C GLN A 235 -14.81 -6.39 6.02
N PHE A 236 -14.33 -6.13 4.80
CA PHE A 236 -13.96 -4.81 4.31
C PHE A 236 -14.10 -4.76 2.78
N ASN A 237 -13.81 -3.61 2.16
CA ASN A 237 -14.06 -3.40 0.73
C ASN A 237 -13.54 -4.55 -0.14
N VAL A 238 -14.42 -5.07 -1.01
CA VAL A 238 -14.09 -6.19 -1.92
C VAL A 238 -12.91 -5.88 -2.84
N GLY A 239 -12.67 -4.60 -3.15
CA GLY A 239 -11.51 -4.14 -3.94
C GLY A 239 -10.16 -4.43 -3.31
N GLU A 240 -10.11 -4.64 -2.00
CA GLU A 240 -8.87 -4.99 -1.28
C GLU A 240 -8.47 -6.45 -1.48
N THR A 241 -9.39 -7.30 -1.96
CA THR A 241 -9.10 -8.70 -2.26
C THR A 241 -9.24 -8.95 -3.76
N PHE A 242 -8.20 -9.47 -4.38
CA PHE A 242 -8.14 -9.78 -5.82
C PHE A 242 -8.51 -8.61 -6.74
N ALA A 243 -8.22 -7.35 -6.32
CA ALA A 243 -8.61 -6.15 -7.05
C ALA A 243 -10.14 -6.01 -7.30
N GLY A 244 -10.97 -6.66 -6.49
CA GLY A 244 -12.44 -6.71 -6.65
C GLY A 244 -12.92 -7.75 -7.66
N LEU A 245 -12.03 -8.50 -8.28
CA LEU A 245 -12.40 -9.56 -9.23
C LEU A 245 -12.88 -10.82 -8.51
N PRO A 246 -13.85 -11.56 -9.08
CA PRO A 246 -14.07 -12.94 -8.68
C PRO A 246 -12.78 -13.75 -8.84
N PHE A 247 -12.43 -14.58 -7.86
CA PHE A 247 -11.14 -15.26 -7.83
C PHE A 247 -10.82 -16.04 -9.11
N GLU A 248 -11.76 -16.87 -9.56
CA GLU A 248 -11.59 -17.71 -10.76
C GLU A 248 -11.36 -16.88 -12.02
N LYS A 249 -12.09 -15.75 -12.15
CA LYS A 249 -11.92 -14.81 -13.25
C LYS A 249 -10.58 -14.08 -13.14
N GLY A 250 -10.16 -13.72 -11.93
CA GLY A 250 -8.85 -13.13 -11.69
C GLY A 250 -7.70 -14.04 -12.10
N VAL A 251 -7.80 -15.34 -11.81
CA VAL A 251 -6.80 -16.34 -12.27
C VAL A 251 -6.76 -16.43 -13.80
N GLU A 252 -7.93 -16.51 -14.45
CA GLU A 252 -8.04 -16.55 -15.91
C GLU A 252 -7.39 -15.31 -16.57
N LEU A 253 -7.69 -14.12 -16.04
CA LEU A 253 -7.11 -12.88 -16.54
C LEU A 253 -5.59 -12.80 -16.32
N ALA A 254 -5.10 -13.30 -15.18
CA ALA A 254 -3.66 -13.38 -14.91
C ALA A 254 -2.96 -14.37 -15.86
N ASP A 255 -3.60 -15.51 -16.17
CA ASP A 255 -3.07 -16.48 -17.13
C ASP A 255 -3.02 -15.90 -18.56
N ALA A 256 -4.03 -15.11 -18.95
CA ALA A 256 -4.06 -14.44 -20.25
C ALA A 256 -2.91 -13.43 -20.44
N LEU A 257 -2.34 -12.89 -19.37
CA LEU A 257 -1.18 -11.99 -19.45
C LEU A 257 0.17 -12.71 -19.63
N LYS A 258 0.27 -14.00 -19.28
CA LYS A 258 1.56 -14.73 -19.29
C LYS A 258 2.28 -14.71 -20.65
N PRO A 259 1.57 -14.88 -21.80
CA PRO A 259 2.23 -14.89 -23.11
C PRO A 259 2.91 -13.58 -23.50
N ILE A 260 2.51 -12.45 -22.92
CA ILE A 260 3.06 -11.12 -23.25
C ILE A 260 4.12 -10.64 -22.25
N VAL A 261 4.42 -11.43 -21.21
CA VAL A 261 5.50 -11.11 -20.27
C VAL A 261 6.84 -11.17 -20.98
N PRO A 262 7.69 -10.13 -20.91
CA PRO A 262 9.01 -10.15 -21.53
C PRO A 262 9.87 -11.34 -21.08
N ALA A 263 10.69 -11.87 -21.99
CA ALA A 263 11.55 -13.00 -21.69
C ALA A 263 12.46 -12.73 -20.47
N GLY A 264 12.61 -13.73 -19.60
CA GLY A 264 13.42 -13.62 -18.38
C GLY A 264 12.75 -12.91 -17.21
N GLN A 265 11.52 -12.42 -17.37
CA GLN A 265 10.73 -11.81 -16.29
C GLN A 265 9.61 -12.75 -15.81
N THR A 266 9.25 -12.61 -14.55
CA THR A 266 8.02 -13.19 -14.01
C THR A 266 6.83 -12.26 -14.25
N LEU A 267 5.59 -12.78 -14.15
CA LEU A 267 4.39 -11.92 -14.19
C LEU A 267 4.40 -10.87 -13.07
N ALA A 268 4.96 -11.19 -11.90
CA ALA A 268 5.13 -10.23 -10.81
C ALA A 268 6.11 -9.09 -11.18
N ASP A 269 7.25 -9.43 -11.78
CA ASP A 269 8.21 -8.44 -12.28
C ASP A 269 7.55 -7.49 -13.28
N PHE A 270 6.83 -8.06 -14.25
CA PHE A 270 6.10 -7.33 -15.27
C PHE A 270 5.04 -6.39 -14.66
N ALA A 271 4.24 -6.89 -13.72
CA ALA A 271 3.20 -6.10 -13.07
C ALA A 271 3.76 -4.95 -12.22
N LEU A 272 4.83 -5.19 -11.46
CA LEU A 272 5.50 -4.15 -10.69
C LEU A 272 6.15 -3.12 -11.61
N ARG A 273 6.85 -3.57 -12.67
CA ARG A 273 7.46 -2.66 -13.64
C ARG A 273 6.41 -1.79 -14.33
N TRP A 274 5.28 -2.35 -14.75
CA TRP A 274 4.19 -1.60 -15.33
C TRP A 274 3.72 -0.45 -14.43
N CYS A 275 3.50 -0.72 -13.14
CA CYS A 275 3.12 0.33 -12.19
C CYS A 275 4.20 1.42 -12.06
N LEU A 276 5.50 1.05 -12.07
CA LEU A 276 6.61 2.00 -11.97
C LEU A 276 6.82 2.85 -13.22
N ASP A 277 6.25 2.47 -14.35
CA ASP A 277 6.34 3.27 -15.58
C ASP A 277 5.55 4.57 -15.50
N PHE A 278 4.62 4.69 -14.57
CA PHE A 278 3.85 5.90 -14.35
C PHE A 278 4.57 6.87 -13.42
N GLU A 279 4.91 8.05 -13.92
CA GLU A 279 5.62 9.09 -13.15
C GLU A 279 4.84 9.62 -11.94
N ALA A 280 3.50 9.54 -11.97
CA ALA A 280 2.67 9.94 -10.84
C ALA A 280 2.83 9.02 -9.63
N VAL A 281 3.26 7.78 -9.84
CA VAL A 281 3.50 6.81 -8.77
C VAL A 281 4.80 7.15 -8.06
N SER A 282 4.72 7.43 -6.76
CA SER A 282 5.91 7.75 -5.94
C SER A 282 6.59 6.49 -5.44
N VAL A 283 5.83 5.49 -5.01
CA VAL A 283 6.35 4.23 -4.47
C VAL A 283 5.33 3.11 -4.59
N LEU A 284 5.78 1.90 -4.90
CA LEU A 284 4.98 0.68 -4.74
C LEU A 284 5.30 0.05 -3.39
N ILE A 285 4.28 -0.49 -2.72
CA ILE A 285 4.43 -1.18 -1.43
C ILE A 285 3.96 -2.65 -1.52
N PRO A 286 4.58 -3.48 -2.38
CA PRO A 286 4.28 -4.91 -2.38
C PRO A 286 4.64 -5.51 -1.03
N GLY A 287 3.82 -6.45 -0.57
CA GLY A 287 4.12 -7.21 0.64
C GLY A 287 5.11 -8.34 0.38
N ALA A 288 5.79 -8.79 1.44
CA ALA A 288 6.64 -9.97 1.43
C ALA A 288 6.49 -10.78 2.73
N LYS A 289 6.52 -12.11 2.62
CA LYS A 289 6.49 -13.05 3.75
C LYS A 289 7.87 -13.54 4.18
N ASN A 290 8.88 -13.34 3.34
CA ASN A 290 10.24 -13.81 3.54
C ASN A 290 11.24 -12.91 2.79
N PRO A 291 12.56 -13.03 3.12
CA PRO A 291 13.62 -12.24 2.50
C PRO A 291 13.70 -12.36 0.97
N GLU A 292 13.44 -13.55 0.42
CA GLU A 292 13.51 -13.80 -1.03
C GLU A 292 12.44 -12.98 -1.77
N GLN A 293 11.22 -12.93 -1.24
CA GLN A 293 10.15 -12.12 -1.83
C GLN A 293 10.48 -10.64 -1.75
N ALA A 294 11.05 -10.15 -0.64
CA ALA A 294 11.45 -8.76 -0.50
C ALA A 294 12.50 -8.36 -1.56
N ARG A 295 13.55 -9.19 -1.75
CA ARG A 295 14.57 -8.97 -2.79
C ARG A 295 14.00 -9.07 -4.20
N ALA A 296 13.10 -10.04 -4.44
CA ALA A 296 12.44 -10.19 -5.74
C ALA A 296 11.58 -8.98 -6.10
N ASN A 297 10.81 -8.46 -5.15
CA ASN A 297 10.03 -7.23 -5.36
C ASN A 297 10.94 -6.04 -5.68
N ALA A 298 12.04 -5.86 -4.92
CA ALA A 298 12.99 -4.76 -5.11
C ALA A 298 13.65 -4.79 -6.50
N ARG A 299 13.89 -5.98 -7.06
CA ARG A 299 14.47 -6.15 -8.40
C ARG A 299 13.65 -5.48 -9.50
N ALA A 300 12.34 -5.37 -9.34
CA ALA A 300 11.46 -4.75 -10.36
C ALA A 300 11.87 -3.30 -10.68
N ALA A 301 12.48 -2.58 -9.74
CA ALA A 301 12.98 -1.21 -9.97
C ALA A 301 14.13 -1.14 -10.98
N SER A 302 14.89 -2.22 -11.17
CA SER A 302 16.00 -2.27 -12.13
C SER A 302 15.63 -2.80 -13.53
N LEU A 303 14.37 -3.21 -13.71
CA LEU A 303 13.91 -3.69 -15.01
C LEU A 303 13.71 -2.53 -16.01
N PRO A 304 13.94 -2.78 -17.30
CA PRO A 304 13.67 -1.77 -18.32
C PRO A 304 12.19 -1.40 -18.37
N ARG A 305 11.91 -0.17 -18.77
CA ARG A 305 10.53 0.28 -19.01
C ARG A 305 9.87 -0.57 -20.09
N LEU A 306 8.57 -0.77 -19.93
CA LEU A 306 7.76 -1.46 -20.94
C LEU A 306 7.57 -0.57 -22.17
N SER A 307 7.41 -1.18 -23.34
CA SER A 307 7.13 -0.44 -24.55
C SER A 307 5.75 0.22 -24.52
N LEU A 308 5.59 1.32 -25.27
CA LEU A 308 4.30 1.98 -25.42
C LEU A 308 3.22 1.04 -26.00
N ALA A 309 3.61 0.11 -26.86
CA ALA A 309 2.71 -0.90 -27.41
C ALA A 309 2.17 -1.85 -26.33
N LEU A 310 3.02 -2.27 -25.35
CA LEU A 310 2.56 -3.06 -24.21
C LEU A 310 1.63 -2.26 -23.30
N HIS A 311 1.93 -0.99 -23.04
CA HIS A 311 1.02 -0.12 -22.28
C HIS A 311 -0.35 0.02 -22.95
N ALA A 312 -0.38 0.26 -24.26
CA ALA A 312 -1.61 0.35 -25.05
C ALA A 312 -2.41 -0.97 -25.01
N HIS A 313 -1.73 -2.10 -25.20
CA HIS A 313 -2.35 -3.42 -25.10
C HIS A 313 -2.96 -3.67 -23.72
N LEU A 314 -2.24 -3.34 -22.63
CA LEU A 314 -2.74 -3.50 -21.27
C LEU A 314 -3.91 -2.56 -20.94
N ALA A 315 -3.96 -1.37 -21.51
CA ALA A 315 -5.09 -0.45 -21.37
C ALA A 315 -6.34 -1.00 -22.10
N GLU A 316 -6.18 -1.54 -23.31
CA GLU A 316 -7.27 -2.21 -24.03
C GLU A 316 -7.74 -3.47 -23.30
N PHE A 317 -6.82 -4.33 -22.89
CA PHE A 317 -7.11 -5.53 -22.09
C PHE A 317 -7.90 -5.20 -20.82
N TYR A 318 -7.47 -4.15 -20.09
CA TYR A 318 -8.19 -3.69 -18.91
C TYR A 318 -9.62 -3.28 -19.24
N THR A 319 -9.81 -2.46 -20.27
CA THR A 319 -11.12 -1.92 -20.62
C THR A 319 -12.09 -3.02 -21.06
N ARG A 320 -11.61 -3.98 -21.86
CA ARG A 320 -12.46 -5.02 -22.47
C ARG A 320 -12.66 -6.22 -21.60
N GLU A 321 -11.59 -6.70 -20.95
CA GLU A 321 -11.59 -8.01 -20.29
C GLU A 321 -11.66 -7.91 -18.76
N VAL A 322 -11.17 -6.81 -18.16
CA VAL A 322 -11.03 -6.70 -16.70
C VAL A 322 -12.14 -5.85 -16.09
N ALA A 323 -12.30 -4.62 -16.56
CA ALA A 323 -13.18 -3.63 -15.93
C ALA A 323 -14.64 -4.08 -15.76
N PRO A 324 -15.25 -4.84 -16.71
CA PRO A 324 -16.61 -5.35 -16.54
C PRO A 324 -16.82 -6.31 -15.37
N HIS A 325 -15.74 -6.88 -14.84
CA HIS A 325 -15.79 -7.87 -13.75
C HIS A 325 -15.41 -7.31 -12.38
N ILE A 326 -14.99 -6.03 -12.28
CA ILE A 326 -14.63 -5.41 -11.01
C ILE A 326 -15.89 -5.14 -10.19
N ARG A 327 -15.90 -5.64 -8.96
CA ARG A 327 -16.99 -5.47 -7.99
C ARG A 327 -16.67 -4.35 -7.02
N GLY A 328 -17.71 -3.72 -6.48
CA GLY A 328 -17.63 -2.65 -5.49
C GLY A 328 -17.30 -1.27 -6.07
N ALA A 329 -17.41 -0.27 -5.22
CA ALA A 329 -17.02 1.09 -5.57
C ALA A 329 -15.51 1.19 -5.78
N TYR A 330 -15.11 1.98 -6.81
CA TYR A 330 -13.69 2.18 -7.09
C TYR A 330 -13.41 3.36 -8.01
#